data_9ade32a5ffef86ac4b1605a46e2a506a
#
_entry.id   9ade32a5ffef86ac4b1605a46e2a506a
#
_cell.length_a   1.000
_cell.length_b   1.000
_cell.length_c   1.000
_cell.angle_alpha   90.00
_cell.angle_beta   90.00
_cell.angle_gamma   90.00
#
_symmetry.space_group_name_H-M   'P 1'
#
loop_
_entity.id
_entity.type
_entity.pdbx_description
1 polymer ?
#
loop_
_entity_poly.entity_id
_entity_poly.type
_entity_poly.pdbx_seq_one_letter_code
_entity_poly.pdbx_strand_id
1 'polypeptide(L)'
;MGWLLKLAQQNYRKITIMNKNKMIGIVDGDVILYRSCHKAIKDNLDVKITFDKLYQEIKDDTGCDEFSLHVSASGNFRREIKQPYTVYKGKRKEKPVNFKECKDYVLNKYKPVSVNGFEADDTASVEATAYLKKGQLYMLITVDKDWQIIGGLFYNMMHKTVKAYAFSDYVKQKLFTLYGSDNVF
;
A
#
# COMPACT_ATOMS: atom_id res chain seq x y z
N MET A 1 -22.28 -9.95 -2.16
CA MET A 1 -21.02 -9.39 -1.61
C MET A 1 -21.02 -7.86 -1.45
N GLY A 2 -21.74 -7.09 -2.26
CA GLY A 2 -21.74 -5.62 -2.18
C GLY A 2 -22.43 -5.01 -0.94
N TRP A 3 -23.31 -5.74 -0.25
CA TRP A 3 -24.07 -5.21 0.88
C TRP A 3 -23.24 -5.08 2.17
N LEU A 4 -22.39 -6.05 2.46
CA LEU A 4 -21.49 -6.01 3.63
C LEU A 4 -20.45 -4.89 3.50
N LEU A 5 -19.96 -4.64 2.28
CA LEU A 5 -19.03 -3.55 2.00
C LEU A 5 -19.71 -2.18 2.21
N LYS A 6 -20.95 -2.04 1.73
CA LYS A 6 -21.77 -0.83 1.94
C LYS A 6 -22.08 -0.60 3.40
N LEU A 7 -22.39 -1.67 4.15
CA LEU A 7 -22.67 -1.57 5.58
C LEU A 7 -21.42 -1.19 6.40
N ALA A 8 -20.28 -1.77 6.07
CA ALA A 8 -18.99 -1.40 6.66
C ALA A 8 -18.65 0.07 6.35
N GLN A 9 -18.82 0.51 5.10
CA GLN A 9 -18.63 1.91 4.70
C GLN A 9 -19.63 2.86 5.37
N GLN A 10 -20.91 2.46 5.52
CA GLN A 10 -21.90 3.29 6.20
C GLN A 10 -21.63 3.42 7.70
N ASN A 11 -21.27 2.31 8.38
CA ASN A 11 -20.89 2.36 9.78
C ASN A 11 -19.60 3.18 10.00
N TYR A 12 -18.65 3.07 9.09
CA TYR A 12 -17.43 3.87 9.11
C TYR A 12 -17.71 5.35 8.88
N ARG A 13 -18.58 5.71 7.92
CA ARG A 13 -19.04 7.10 7.72
C ARG A 13 -19.74 7.65 8.96
N LYS A 14 -20.55 6.85 9.66
CA LYS A 14 -21.15 7.27 10.95
C LYS A 14 -20.10 7.58 12.01
N ILE A 15 -19.06 6.76 12.15
CA ILE A 15 -17.95 7.00 13.10
C ILE A 15 -17.16 8.23 12.69
N THR A 16 -16.91 8.43 11.40
CA THR A 16 -16.19 9.59 10.85
C THR A 16 -16.98 10.90 11.07
N ILE A 17 -18.31 10.87 10.89
CA ILE A 17 -19.16 12.05 11.15
C ILE A 17 -19.16 12.45 12.63
N MET A 18 -19.06 11.49 13.54
CA MET A 18 -18.98 11.77 14.98
C MET A 18 -17.63 12.39 15.41
N ASN A 19 -16.53 12.14 14.68
CA ASN A 19 -15.20 12.57 15.10
C ASN A 19 -14.55 13.68 14.26
N LYS A 20 -15.19 14.21 13.23
CA LYS A 20 -14.61 15.22 12.28
C LYS A 20 -13.24 14.85 11.67
N ASN A 21 -12.78 13.62 11.80
CA ASN A 21 -11.48 13.20 11.30
C ASN A 21 -11.63 12.62 9.89
N LYS A 22 -10.93 13.19 8.93
CA LYS A 22 -10.85 12.70 7.55
C LYS A 22 -10.20 11.33 7.53
N MET A 23 -10.66 10.45 6.62
CA MET A 23 -9.99 9.17 6.33
C MET A 23 -8.90 9.39 5.30
N ILE A 24 -7.67 8.99 5.61
CA ILE A 24 -6.54 9.10 4.70
C ILE A 24 -6.21 7.73 4.11
N GLY A 25 -6.22 7.62 2.79
CA GLY A 25 -5.75 6.43 2.07
C GLY A 25 -4.24 6.48 1.87
N ILE A 26 -3.49 5.58 2.47
CA ILE A 26 -2.05 5.41 2.27
C ILE A 26 -1.87 4.35 1.19
N VAL A 27 -1.40 4.76 0.01
CA VAL A 27 -1.48 3.95 -1.21
C VAL A 27 -0.10 3.48 -1.65
N ASP A 28 0.01 2.17 -1.89
CA ASP A 28 1.17 1.54 -2.49
C ASP A 28 1.22 1.83 -4.00
N GLY A 29 1.96 2.87 -4.36
CA GLY A 29 2.12 3.29 -5.75
C GLY A 29 2.92 2.31 -6.59
N ASP A 30 3.84 1.55 -6.00
CA ASP A 30 4.61 0.55 -6.75
C ASP A 30 3.71 -0.56 -7.30
N VAL A 31 2.73 -1.00 -6.52
CA VAL A 31 1.74 -1.99 -6.99
C VAL A 31 0.93 -1.44 -8.17
N ILE A 32 0.48 -0.18 -8.09
CA ILE A 32 -0.28 0.42 -9.17
C ILE A 32 0.59 0.59 -10.41
N LEU A 33 1.84 1.04 -10.27
CA LEU A 33 2.80 1.16 -11.36
C LEU A 33 2.96 -0.17 -12.12
N TYR A 34 3.26 -1.26 -11.41
CA TYR A 34 3.42 -2.58 -12.06
C TYR A 34 2.14 -3.05 -12.73
N ARG A 35 0.98 -2.92 -12.07
CA ARG A 35 -0.32 -3.31 -12.63
C ARG A 35 -0.66 -2.50 -13.88
N SER A 36 -0.41 -1.20 -13.87
CA SER A 36 -0.63 -0.31 -15.01
C SER A 36 0.24 -0.69 -16.20
N CYS A 37 1.52 -0.96 -15.95
CA CYS A 37 2.45 -1.38 -16.99
C CYS A 37 2.02 -2.69 -17.66
N HIS A 38 1.72 -3.71 -16.85
CA HIS A 38 1.30 -5.01 -17.39
C HIS A 38 -0.04 -4.91 -18.13
N LYS A 39 -1.00 -4.16 -17.60
CA LYS A 39 -2.29 -3.96 -18.24
C LYS A 39 -2.14 -3.19 -19.55
N ALA A 40 -1.36 -2.12 -19.56
CA ALA A 40 -1.12 -1.33 -20.76
C ALA A 40 -0.47 -2.14 -21.89
N ILE A 41 0.52 -2.97 -21.56
CA ILE A 41 1.17 -3.88 -22.54
C ILE A 41 0.16 -4.91 -23.06
N LYS A 42 -0.59 -5.56 -22.16
CA LYS A 42 -1.54 -6.60 -22.53
C LYS A 42 -2.66 -6.09 -23.44
N ASP A 43 -3.20 -4.92 -23.11
CA ASP A 43 -4.41 -4.37 -23.74
C ASP A 43 -4.05 -3.32 -24.82
N ASN A 44 -2.75 -3.11 -25.12
CA ASN A 44 -2.22 -2.11 -26.05
C ASN A 44 -2.74 -0.69 -25.76
N LEU A 45 -2.65 -0.27 -24.51
CA LEU A 45 -3.13 1.02 -24.01
C LEU A 45 -1.97 1.95 -23.63
N ASP A 46 -2.25 3.26 -23.57
CA ASP A 46 -1.34 4.22 -22.96
C ASP A 46 -1.18 3.93 -21.45
N VAL A 47 0.06 3.85 -20.99
CA VAL A 47 0.38 3.48 -19.60
C VAL A 47 -0.02 4.57 -18.60
N LYS A 48 0.04 5.84 -19.01
CA LYS A 48 -0.34 6.99 -18.16
C LYS A 48 -1.84 7.02 -17.93
N ILE A 49 -2.62 6.84 -19.00
CA ILE A 49 -4.08 6.73 -18.94
C ILE A 49 -4.48 5.50 -18.11
N THR A 50 -3.76 4.40 -18.29
CA THR A 50 -4.01 3.16 -17.53
C THR A 50 -3.76 3.35 -16.03
N PHE A 51 -2.67 4.04 -15.66
CA PHE A 51 -2.39 4.39 -14.27
C PHE A 51 -3.49 5.28 -13.68
N ASP A 52 -3.87 6.34 -14.37
CA ASP A 52 -4.91 7.28 -13.93
C ASP A 52 -6.23 6.57 -13.63
N LYS A 53 -6.64 5.68 -14.54
CA LYS A 53 -7.86 4.88 -14.36
C LYS A 53 -7.79 3.97 -13.16
N LEU A 54 -6.71 3.20 -13.01
CA LEU A 54 -6.54 2.29 -11.86
C LEU A 54 -6.48 3.05 -10.53
N TYR A 55 -5.80 4.19 -10.52
CA TYR A 55 -5.73 5.02 -9.32
C TYR A 55 -7.08 5.65 -8.96
N GLN A 56 -7.86 6.07 -9.97
CA GLN A 56 -9.22 6.57 -9.74
C GLN A 56 -10.15 5.46 -9.26
N GLU A 57 -10.11 4.26 -9.83
CA GLU A 57 -10.87 3.10 -9.35
C GLU A 57 -10.61 2.83 -7.86
N ILE A 58 -9.34 2.92 -7.42
CA ILE A 58 -8.99 2.74 -6.01
C ILE A 58 -9.61 3.82 -5.13
N LYS A 59 -9.60 5.06 -5.58
CA LYS A 59 -10.25 6.18 -4.86
C LYS A 59 -11.74 5.96 -4.71
N ASP A 60 -12.40 5.55 -5.79
CA ASP A 60 -13.83 5.31 -5.82
C ASP A 60 -14.21 4.09 -4.94
N ASP A 61 -13.42 3.02 -4.99
CA ASP A 61 -13.64 1.81 -4.21
C ASP A 61 -13.47 2.05 -2.70
N THR A 62 -12.51 2.87 -2.29
CA THR A 62 -12.17 3.09 -0.87
C THR A 62 -12.95 4.23 -0.24
N GLY A 63 -13.27 5.27 -1.02
CA GLY A 63 -13.99 6.45 -0.55
C GLY A 63 -13.27 7.22 0.55
N CYS A 64 -11.93 7.14 0.61
CA CYS A 64 -11.13 7.96 1.50
C CYS A 64 -11.22 9.45 1.09
N ASP A 65 -11.09 10.35 2.07
CA ASP A 65 -11.21 11.79 1.84
C ASP A 65 -9.94 12.38 1.21
N GLU A 66 -8.79 11.85 1.59
CA GLU A 66 -7.47 12.26 1.11
C GLU A 66 -6.62 11.03 0.79
N PHE A 67 -5.60 11.20 -0.07
CA PHE A 67 -4.74 10.10 -0.48
C PHE A 67 -3.27 10.49 -0.44
N SER A 68 -2.47 9.67 0.21
CA SER A 68 -1.00 9.72 0.19
C SER A 68 -0.47 8.57 -0.66
N LEU A 69 0.14 8.88 -1.78
CA LEU A 69 0.71 7.91 -2.71
C LEU A 69 2.18 7.71 -2.41
N HIS A 70 2.63 6.48 -2.18
CA HIS A 70 4.01 6.13 -1.89
C HIS A 70 4.64 5.38 -3.05
N VAL A 71 5.83 5.80 -3.48
CA VAL A 71 6.59 5.18 -4.58
C VAL A 71 8.03 4.99 -4.17
N SER A 72 8.56 3.79 -4.33
CA SER A 72 9.97 3.50 -4.06
C SER A 72 10.90 4.39 -4.88
N ALA A 73 11.85 5.02 -4.21
CA ALA A 73 12.91 5.80 -4.87
C ALA A 73 14.02 4.88 -5.42
N SER A 74 15.13 5.48 -5.87
CA SER A 74 16.36 4.79 -6.20
C SER A 74 17.23 4.56 -4.96
N GLY A 75 18.23 3.67 -5.05
CA GLY A 75 19.26 3.53 -4.03
C GLY A 75 18.78 2.89 -2.72
N ASN A 76 18.08 1.74 -2.78
CA ASN A 76 17.63 1.06 -1.57
C ASN A 76 18.81 0.68 -0.65
N PHE A 77 18.85 1.25 0.56
CA PHE A 77 19.89 1.04 1.56
C PHE A 77 20.09 -0.45 1.92
N ARG A 78 19.05 -1.29 1.82
CA ARG A 78 19.14 -2.73 2.08
C ARG A 78 20.06 -3.46 1.11
N ARG A 79 20.34 -2.88 -0.06
CA ARG A 79 21.31 -3.43 -1.04
C ARG A 79 22.74 -3.18 -0.62
N GLU A 80 22.99 -2.15 0.17
CA GLU A 80 24.30 -1.78 0.69
C GLU A 80 24.69 -2.60 1.91
N ILE A 81 23.69 -3.20 2.60
CA ILE A 81 23.93 -4.09 3.72
C ILE A 81 24.45 -5.42 3.18
N LYS A 82 25.71 -5.74 3.51
CA LYS A 82 26.30 -7.06 3.19
C LYS A 82 25.51 -8.15 3.91
N GLN A 83 24.74 -8.91 3.13
CA GLN A 83 24.03 -10.08 3.63
C GLN A 83 24.90 -11.32 3.38
N PRO A 84 25.16 -12.17 4.41
CA PRO A 84 26.09 -13.29 4.29
C PRO A 84 25.63 -14.39 3.33
N TYR A 85 24.34 -14.48 3.01
CA TYR A 85 23.80 -15.63 2.27
C TYR A 85 23.02 -15.30 1.00
N THR A 86 22.50 -14.08 0.82
CA THR A 86 21.69 -13.72 -0.37
C THR A 86 21.81 -12.25 -0.72
N VAL A 87 21.77 -11.96 -2.03
CA VAL A 87 21.64 -10.58 -2.51
C VAL A 87 20.16 -10.17 -2.35
N TYR A 88 19.91 -9.10 -1.61
CA TYR A 88 18.57 -8.56 -1.42
C TYR A 88 17.86 -8.33 -2.76
N LYS A 89 16.74 -9.02 -2.98
CA LYS A 89 15.94 -8.95 -4.21
C LYS A 89 16.71 -9.30 -5.51
N GLY A 90 17.78 -10.11 -5.41
CA GLY A 90 18.64 -10.47 -6.56
C GLY A 90 17.95 -11.32 -7.66
N LYS A 91 16.80 -11.94 -7.36
CA LYS A 91 16.01 -12.77 -8.31
C LYS A 91 14.78 -12.04 -8.87
N ARG A 92 14.68 -10.72 -8.76
CA ARG A 92 13.53 -10.01 -9.33
C ARG A 92 13.56 -10.07 -10.87
N LYS A 93 12.39 -10.31 -11.46
CA LYS A 93 12.19 -10.17 -12.90
C LYS A 93 12.49 -8.77 -13.36
N GLU A 94 12.89 -8.62 -14.61
CA GLU A 94 13.06 -7.31 -15.23
C GLU A 94 11.79 -6.47 -15.17
N LYS A 95 11.97 -5.17 -15.10
CA LYS A 95 10.84 -4.24 -15.11
C LYS A 95 10.20 -4.21 -16.50
N PRO A 96 8.86 -4.02 -16.58
CA PRO A 96 8.19 -3.80 -17.85
C PRO A 96 8.83 -2.67 -18.65
N VAL A 97 8.83 -2.77 -19.98
CA VAL A 97 9.48 -1.80 -20.88
C VAL A 97 8.97 -0.36 -20.71
N ASN A 98 7.69 -0.19 -20.37
CA ASN A 98 7.04 1.09 -20.13
C ASN A 98 7.10 1.56 -18.65
N PHE A 99 7.83 0.83 -17.79
CA PHE A 99 7.86 1.14 -16.34
C PHE A 99 8.48 2.52 -16.05
N LYS A 100 9.59 2.84 -16.74
CA LYS A 100 10.27 4.13 -16.54
C LYS A 100 9.35 5.28 -16.91
N GLU A 101 8.71 5.21 -18.08
CA GLU A 101 7.77 6.23 -18.55
C GLU A 101 6.61 6.43 -17.56
N CYS A 102 6.00 5.33 -17.10
CA CYS A 102 4.92 5.38 -16.13
C CYS A 102 5.38 6.03 -14.82
N LYS A 103 6.54 5.61 -14.30
CA LYS A 103 7.08 6.15 -13.06
C LYS A 103 7.39 7.65 -13.16
N ASP A 104 8.05 8.08 -14.22
CA ASP A 104 8.36 9.50 -14.46
C ASP A 104 7.07 10.34 -14.53
N TYR A 105 6.04 9.83 -15.20
CA TYR A 105 4.72 10.46 -15.24
C TYR A 105 4.09 10.61 -13.84
N VAL A 106 4.11 9.54 -13.05
CA VAL A 106 3.53 9.52 -11.70
C VAL A 106 4.27 10.49 -10.76
N LEU A 107 5.60 10.50 -10.81
CA LEU A 107 6.42 11.43 -10.03
C LEU A 107 6.09 12.89 -10.34
N ASN A 108 5.91 13.21 -11.62
CA ASN A 108 5.63 14.57 -12.07
C ASN A 108 4.19 15.02 -11.77
N LYS A 109 3.20 14.17 -12.03
CA LYS A 109 1.79 14.52 -11.90
C LYS A 109 1.29 14.46 -10.47
N TYR A 110 1.60 13.38 -9.76
CA TYR A 110 1.04 13.10 -8.44
C TYR A 110 1.94 13.51 -7.29
N LYS A 111 3.22 13.78 -7.54
CA LYS A 111 4.23 14.14 -6.54
C LYS A 111 4.15 13.23 -5.30
N PRO A 112 4.27 11.90 -5.49
CA PRO A 112 4.13 10.95 -4.41
C PRO A 112 5.22 11.11 -3.36
N VAL A 113 5.00 10.56 -2.18
CA VAL A 113 6.05 10.39 -1.18
C VAL A 113 7.08 9.42 -1.73
N SER A 114 8.29 9.91 -2.00
CA SER A 114 9.39 9.12 -2.55
C SER A 114 10.71 9.65 -1.97
N VAL A 115 11.36 8.83 -1.14
CA VAL A 115 12.57 9.22 -0.39
C VAL A 115 13.73 8.36 -0.84
N ASN A 116 14.84 8.98 -1.26
CA ASN A 116 16.02 8.26 -1.72
C ASN A 116 16.52 7.27 -0.66
N GLY A 117 16.82 6.06 -1.09
CA GLY A 117 17.26 4.98 -0.22
C GLY A 117 16.12 4.14 0.37
N PHE A 118 14.87 4.61 0.33
CA PHE A 118 13.72 3.94 0.94
C PHE A 118 12.77 3.34 -0.09
N GLU A 119 12.10 2.27 0.30
CA GLU A 119 11.00 1.67 -0.45
C GLU A 119 9.66 2.31 -0.06
N ALA A 120 8.62 2.08 -0.87
CA ALA A 120 7.28 2.61 -0.60
C ALA A 120 6.72 2.12 0.74
N ASP A 121 7.01 0.87 1.11
CA ASP A 121 6.60 0.25 2.38
C ASP A 121 7.23 0.96 3.60
N ASP A 122 8.49 1.39 3.51
CA ASP A 122 9.15 2.12 4.59
C ASP A 122 8.47 3.47 4.85
N THR A 123 8.30 4.26 3.80
CA THR A 123 7.70 5.60 3.92
C THR A 123 6.23 5.54 4.32
N ALA A 124 5.48 4.57 3.81
CA ALA A 124 4.10 4.33 4.20
C ALA A 124 3.97 3.90 5.68
N SER A 125 4.89 3.04 6.16
CA SER A 125 4.92 2.61 7.56
C SER A 125 5.18 3.78 8.51
N VAL A 126 6.09 4.68 8.14
CA VAL A 126 6.37 5.89 8.94
C VAL A 126 5.14 6.79 9.01
N GLU A 127 4.49 7.06 7.88
CA GLU A 127 3.29 7.90 7.82
C GLU A 127 2.12 7.30 8.60
N ALA A 128 1.82 6.01 8.38
CA ALA A 128 0.75 5.30 9.09
C ALA A 128 0.99 5.28 10.61
N THR A 129 2.24 5.06 11.04
CA THR A 129 2.60 5.11 12.46
C THR A 129 2.39 6.52 13.06
N ALA A 130 2.68 7.56 12.29
CA ALA A 130 2.43 8.94 12.72
C ALA A 130 0.93 9.22 12.86
N TYR A 131 0.09 8.72 11.95
CA TYR A 131 -1.37 8.84 12.04
C TYR A 131 -1.92 8.05 13.23
N LEU A 132 -1.45 6.82 13.43
CA LEU A 132 -1.85 6.01 14.59
C LEU A 132 -1.59 6.74 15.91
N LYS A 133 -0.40 7.33 16.08
CA LYS A 133 -0.03 8.10 17.28
C LYS A 133 -0.91 9.35 17.49
N LYS A 134 -1.41 9.94 16.41
CA LYS A 134 -2.28 11.13 16.46
C LYS A 134 -3.77 10.80 16.57
N GLY A 135 -4.14 9.51 16.54
CA GLY A 135 -5.54 9.09 16.46
C GLY A 135 -6.22 9.47 15.14
N GLN A 136 -5.44 9.70 14.08
CA GLN A 136 -5.94 10.02 12.75
C GLN A 136 -6.39 8.73 12.06
N LEU A 137 -7.58 8.75 11.45
CA LEU A 137 -8.09 7.63 10.68
C LEU A 137 -7.30 7.45 9.37
N TYR A 138 -6.87 6.23 9.09
CA TYR A 138 -6.19 5.88 7.85
C TYR A 138 -6.56 4.48 7.35
N MET A 139 -6.34 4.25 6.07
CA MET A 139 -6.51 2.97 5.41
C MET A 139 -5.26 2.65 4.59
N LEU A 140 -4.66 1.50 4.83
CA LEU A 140 -3.55 0.97 4.03
C LEU A 140 -4.11 0.33 2.76
N ILE A 141 -3.64 0.77 1.60
CA ILE A 141 -4.16 0.39 0.29
C ILE A 141 -3.05 -0.26 -0.52
N THR A 142 -2.98 -1.60 -0.48
CA THR A 142 -1.93 -2.40 -1.13
C THR A 142 -2.41 -3.83 -1.38
N VAL A 143 -1.58 -4.67 -1.99
CA VAL A 143 -1.75 -6.14 -2.05
C VAL A 143 -0.73 -6.85 -1.18
N ASP A 144 0.28 -6.15 -0.67
CA ASP A 144 1.36 -6.71 0.13
C ASP A 144 0.90 -6.96 1.56
N LYS A 145 1.06 -8.22 1.99
CA LYS A 145 0.70 -8.65 3.35
C LYS A 145 1.58 -7.99 4.42
N ASP A 146 2.80 -7.61 4.07
CA ASP A 146 3.74 -7.06 5.03
C ASP A 146 3.28 -5.70 5.57
N TRP A 147 2.43 -4.98 4.85
CA TRP A 147 1.78 -3.77 5.34
C TRP A 147 0.78 -4.01 6.49
N GLN A 148 0.30 -5.24 6.67
CA GLN A 148 -0.61 -5.60 7.79
C GLN A 148 0.06 -5.47 9.16
N ILE A 149 1.40 -5.47 9.20
CA ILE A 149 2.21 -5.27 10.41
C ILE A 149 1.90 -3.94 11.12
N ILE A 150 1.51 -2.93 10.35
CA ILE A 150 1.26 -1.59 10.87
C ILE A 150 -0.04 -1.54 11.66
N GLY A 151 -0.99 -2.43 11.32
CA GLY A 151 -2.35 -2.41 11.85
C GLY A 151 -3.22 -1.33 11.17
N GLY A 152 -4.48 -1.28 11.57
CA GLY A 152 -5.47 -0.36 11.00
C GLY A 152 -6.35 -1.01 9.93
N LEU A 153 -7.02 -0.18 9.12
CA LEU A 153 -7.79 -0.65 7.99
C LEU A 153 -6.86 -0.98 6.83
N PHE A 154 -7.17 -2.06 6.15
CA PHE A 154 -6.42 -2.57 5.02
C PHE A 154 -7.36 -2.87 3.85
N TYR A 155 -7.15 -2.19 2.74
CA TYR A 155 -7.83 -2.47 1.48
C TYR A 155 -6.92 -3.26 0.55
N ASN A 156 -7.35 -4.48 0.20
CA ASN A 156 -6.66 -5.30 -0.79
C ASN A 156 -7.10 -4.91 -2.20
N MET A 157 -6.21 -4.26 -2.95
CA MET A 157 -6.49 -3.78 -4.31
C MET A 157 -6.80 -4.89 -5.32
N MET A 158 -6.41 -6.15 -5.06
CA MET A 158 -6.68 -7.25 -5.97
C MET A 158 -8.05 -7.88 -5.72
N HIS A 159 -8.38 -8.08 -4.45
CA HIS A 159 -9.63 -8.73 -4.05
C HIS A 159 -10.76 -7.75 -3.77
N LYS A 160 -10.49 -6.44 -3.80
CA LYS A 160 -11.43 -5.36 -3.48
C LYS A 160 -12.13 -5.59 -2.12
N THR A 161 -11.35 -5.96 -1.11
CA THR A 161 -11.84 -6.28 0.23
C THR A 161 -11.18 -5.39 1.27
N VAL A 162 -11.98 -4.95 2.26
CA VAL A 162 -11.49 -4.21 3.43
C VAL A 162 -11.46 -5.16 4.64
N LYS A 163 -10.35 -5.12 5.36
CA LYS A 163 -10.18 -5.83 6.65
C LYS A 163 -9.56 -4.87 7.67
N ALA A 164 -9.83 -5.11 8.94
CA ALA A 164 -9.15 -4.44 10.04
C ALA A 164 -8.12 -5.39 10.64
N TYR A 165 -6.92 -4.89 10.91
CA TYR A 165 -5.85 -5.64 11.57
C TYR A 165 -5.39 -4.88 12.80
N ALA A 166 -5.20 -5.59 13.91
CA ALA A 166 -4.47 -5.06 15.04
C ALA A 166 -2.99 -5.41 14.91
N PHE A 167 -2.12 -4.50 15.29
CA PHE A 167 -0.67 -4.75 15.29
C PHE A 167 -0.30 -6.02 16.07
N SER A 168 -0.95 -6.23 17.22
CA SER A 168 -0.75 -7.41 18.05
C SER A 168 -1.04 -8.74 17.34
N ASP A 169 -2.06 -8.78 16.47
CA ASP A 169 -2.48 -10.01 15.80
C ASP A 169 -1.48 -10.43 14.73
N TYR A 170 -0.91 -9.48 14.00
CA TYR A 170 0.12 -9.77 13.03
C TYR A 170 1.41 -10.30 13.70
N VAL A 171 1.85 -9.64 14.78
CA VAL A 171 3.04 -10.08 15.53
C VAL A 171 2.84 -11.48 16.06
N LYS A 172 1.70 -11.78 16.67
CA LYS A 172 1.35 -13.14 17.15
C LYS A 172 1.37 -14.17 16.00
N GLN A 173 0.76 -13.86 14.87
CA GLN A 173 0.73 -14.76 13.72
C GLN A 173 2.14 -15.04 13.17
N LYS A 174 3.01 -14.04 13.09
CA LYS A 174 4.39 -14.22 12.62
C LYS A 174 5.23 -15.02 13.62
N LEU A 175 5.09 -14.76 14.91
CA LEU A 175 5.78 -15.52 15.94
C LEU A 175 5.30 -16.97 16.00
N PHE A 176 3.99 -17.22 15.88
CA PHE A 176 3.45 -18.57 15.75
C PHE A 176 4.03 -19.31 14.54
N THR A 177 4.14 -18.63 13.39
CA THR A 177 4.74 -19.22 12.18
C THR A 177 6.23 -19.56 12.36
N LEU A 178 6.97 -18.73 13.11
CA LEU A 178 8.41 -18.92 13.32
C LEU A 178 8.72 -19.93 14.43
N TYR A 179 7.93 -19.96 15.50
CA TYR A 179 8.24 -20.69 16.72
C TYR A 179 7.23 -21.79 17.07
N GLY A 180 6.12 -21.87 16.32
CA GLY A 180 5.11 -22.93 16.51
C GLY A 180 4.37 -22.88 17.85
N SER A 181 4.34 -21.73 18.53
CA SER A 181 3.76 -21.60 19.86
C SER A 181 3.13 -20.22 20.07
N ASP A 182 1.94 -20.20 20.70
CA ASP A 182 1.26 -18.98 21.17
C ASP A 182 1.87 -18.41 22.46
N ASN A 183 2.81 -19.11 23.10
CA ASN A 183 3.37 -18.81 24.42
C ASN A 183 4.74 -18.12 24.35
N VAL A 184 4.98 -17.28 23.33
CA VAL A 184 6.25 -16.54 23.20
C VAL A 184 6.22 -15.16 23.88
N PHE A 185 5.14 -14.89 24.67
CA PHE A 185 5.01 -13.69 25.51
C PHE A 185 4.60 -14.06 26.94
#